data_1f55975bc663121349574bd1af5c3656
#
_entry.id   1f55975bc663121349574bd1af5c3656
#
_cell.length_a   1.000
_cell.length_b   1.000
_cell.length_c   1.000
_cell.angle_alpha   90.00
_cell.angle_beta   90.00
_cell.angle_gamma   90.00
#
_symmetry.space_group_name_H-M   'P 1'
#
loop_
_entity.id
_entity.type
_entity.pdbx_description
1 polymer ?
#
loop_
_entity_poly.entity_id
_entity_poly.type
_entity_poly.pdbx_seq_one_letter_code
_entity_poly.pdbx_strand_id
1 'polypeptide(L)'
;MKTFDATSAKNRFGEMLAATSEGPVAIERHGRLVAYVVAPSQFVEQPVGLAERLAARLGALGARYATLFGSIAAGTARSDSDIDVAVSFGNPMSSDLRAAVIGLIADVAGRPVDLVDLENAEGLIFLRALGGTELVCDSPQTRSRMLGRISVAEDEVLSARAASRALRTKLFS
;
A
#
# COMPACT_ATOMS: atom_id res chain seq x y z
N MET A 1 26.17 2.42 4.13
CA MET A 1 25.98 2.54 2.68
C MET A 1 27.38 2.62 2.06
N LYS A 2 27.73 1.75 1.11
CA LYS A 2 29.01 1.79 0.38
C LYS A 2 28.96 2.83 -0.72
N THR A 3 30.09 3.53 -0.96
CA THR A 3 30.21 4.55 -1.99
C THR A 3 31.35 4.19 -2.93
N PHE A 4 31.14 4.31 -4.24
CA PHE A 4 32.14 4.16 -5.28
C PHE A 4 32.24 5.47 -6.07
N ASP A 5 33.44 5.90 -6.43
CA ASP A 5 33.58 6.91 -7.47
C ASP A 5 33.28 6.29 -8.84
N ALA A 6 32.88 7.11 -9.82
CA ALA A 6 32.44 6.64 -11.13
C ALA A 6 33.50 5.81 -11.88
N THR A 7 34.79 6.10 -11.68
CA THR A 7 35.90 5.37 -12.28
C THR A 7 36.05 4.00 -11.61
N SER A 8 36.02 3.95 -10.29
CA SER A 8 36.04 2.71 -9.50
C SER A 8 34.83 1.84 -9.79
N ALA A 9 33.66 2.42 -9.92
CA ALA A 9 32.42 1.71 -10.28
C ALA A 9 32.54 1.02 -11.64
N LYS A 10 33.15 1.70 -12.63
CA LYS A 10 33.42 1.13 -13.94
C LYS A 10 34.44 -0.02 -13.88
N ASN A 11 35.56 0.20 -13.19
CA ASN A 11 36.68 -0.75 -13.20
C ASN A 11 36.41 -1.97 -12.28
N ARG A 12 35.56 -1.84 -11.26
CA ARG A 12 35.22 -2.86 -10.26
C ARG A 12 33.73 -3.16 -10.28
N PHE A 13 33.12 -3.20 -11.46
CA PHE A 13 31.68 -3.34 -11.64
C PHE A 13 31.10 -4.56 -10.92
N GLY A 14 31.75 -5.74 -11.03
CA GLY A 14 31.31 -6.95 -10.35
C GLY A 14 31.32 -6.83 -8.81
N GLU A 15 32.33 -6.16 -8.26
CA GLU A 15 32.41 -5.91 -6.82
C GLU A 15 31.35 -4.91 -6.34
N MET A 16 31.10 -3.88 -7.16
CA MET A 16 30.02 -2.93 -6.90
C MET A 16 28.66 -3.64 -6.90
N LEU A 17 28.39 -4.52 -7.88
CA LEU A 17 27.15 -5.31 -7.89
C LEU A 17 27.03 -6.25 -6.68
N ALA A 18 28.12 -6.94 -6.30
CA ALA A 18 28.10 -7.80 -5.12
C ALA A 18 27.79 -7.01 -3.84
N ALA A 19 28.26 -5.76 -3.75
CA ALA A 19 27.98 -4.91 -2.59
C ALA A 19 26.50 -4.51 -2.45
N THR A 20 25.70 -4.59 -3.53
CA THR A 20 24.26 -4.29 -3.45
C THR A 20 23.47 -5.33 -2.64
N SER A 21 24.02 -6.54 -2.42
CA SER A 21 23.39 -7.53 -1.53
C SER A 21 23.35 -7.10 -0.06
N GLU A 22 24.27 -6.20 0.34
CA GLU A 22 24.36 -5.67 1.70
C GLU A 22 23.55 -4.37 1.88
N GLY A 23 23.12 -3.74 0.79
CA GLY A 23 22.37 -2.48 0.80
C GLY A 23 22.64 -1.61 -0.43
N PRO A 24 21.96 -0.46 -0.56
CA PRO A 24 22.19 0.47 -1.66
C PRO A 24 23.65 0.92 -1.74
N VAL A 25 24.17 0.99 -2.97
CA VAL A 25 25.50 1.50 -3.28
C VAL A 25 25.36 2.86 -3.96
N ALA A 26 26.04 3.87 -3.41
CA ALA A 26 26.10 5.20 -4.00
C ALA A 26 27.23 5.30 -5.04
N ILE A 27 26.96 5.94 -6.17
CA ILE A 27 28.00 6.31 -7.15
C ILE A 27 28.17 7.83 -7.12
N GLU A 28 29.43 8.26 -6.93
CA GLU A 28 29.79 9.67 -6.94
C GLU A 28 30.69 9.99 -8.12
N ARG A 29 30.60 11.22 -8.63
CA ARG A 29 31.49 11.78 -9.63
C ARG A 29 31.93 13.17 -9.20
N HIS A 30 33.23 13.36 -9.06
CA HIS A 30 33.80 14.64 -8.56
C HIS A 30 33.20 15.07 -7.21
N GLY A 31 33.00 14.12 -6.30
CA GLY A 31 32.42 14.37 -4.97
C GLY A 31 30.93 14.68 -4.95
N ARG A 32 30.23 14.49 -6.09
CA ARG A 32 28.77 14.64 -6.17
C ARG A 32 28.10 13.30 -6.44
N LEU A 33 27.05 13.01 -5.68
CA LEU A 33 26.21 11.85 -5.90
C LEU A 33 25.55 11.93 -7.28
N VAL A 34 25.70 10.87 -8.10
CA VAL A 34 25.14 10.81 -9.46
C VAL A 34 24.16 9.66 -9.64
N ALA A 35 24.27 8.58 -8.85
CA ALA A 35 23.37 7.43 -8.95
C ALA A 35 23.38 6.59 -7.68
N TYR A 36 22.30 5.79 -7.52
CA TYR A 36 22.27 4.64 -6.62
C TYR A 36 22.13 3.36 -7.43
N VAL A 37 22.85 2.31 -7.01
CA VAL A 37 22.68 0.95 -7.52
C VAL A 37 22.07 0.13 -6.38
N VAL A 38 20.94 -0.51 -6.66
CA VAL A 38 20.19 -1.33 -5.71
C VAL A 38 19.99 -2.72 -6.27
N ALA A 39 20.02 -3.74 -5.44
CA ALA A 39 19.63 -5.09 -5.86
C ALA A 39 18.14 -5.12 -6.24
N PRO A 40 17.70 -5.99 -7.19
CA PRO A 40 16.29 -6.12 -7.54
C PRO A 40 15.38 -6.39 -6.33
N SER A 41 15.87 -7.13 -5.33
CA SER A 41 15.16 -7.40 -4.07
C SER A 41 14.96 -6.16 -3.18
N GLN A 42 15.74 -5.11 -3.41
CA GLN A 42 15.67 -3.83 -2.69
C GLN A 42 14.95 -2.75 -3.52
N PHE A 43 14.73 -3.03 -4.81
CA PHE A 43 13.97 -2.14 -5.68
C PHE A 43 12.49 -2.38 -5.45
N VAL A 44 11.95 -1.71 -4.44
CA VAL A 44 10.50 -1.57 -4.32
C VAL A 44 10.08 -0.53 -5.34
N GLU A 45 9.30 -0.93 -6.35
CA GLU A 45 8.69 0.01 -7.28
C GLU A 45 8.01 1.11 -6.46
N GLN A 46 8.47 2.36 -6.60
CA GLN A 46 7.93 3.45 -5.80
C GLN A 46 6.41 3.55 -6.07
N PRO A 47 5.59 3.71 -5.03
CA PRO A 47 4.13 3.61 -5.16
C PRO A 47 3.50 4.63 -6.13
N VAL A 48 4.21 5.70 -6.52
CA VAL A 48 3.68 6.76 -7.40
C VAL A 48 3.21 6.20 -8.74
N GLY A 49 4.02 5.46 -9.48
CA GLY A 49 3.61 4.87 -10.77
C GLY A 49 2.56 3.75 -10.62
N LEU A 50 2.60 2.98 -9.54
CA LEU A 50 1.61 1.95 -9.24
C LEU A 50 0.28 2.59 -8.83
N ALA A 51 0.31 3.59 -7.95
CA ALA A 51 -0.88 4.30 -7.49
C ALA A 51 -1.62 4.97 -8.65
N GLU A 52 -0.90 5.64 -9.56
CA GLU A 52 -1.49 6.28 -10.74
C GLU A 52 -2.14 5.27 -11.70
N ARG A 53 -1.46 4.13 -11.97
CA ARG A 53 -2.03 3.06 -12.79
C ARG A 53 -3.29 2.47 -12.18
N LEU A 54 -3.27 2.20 -10.87
CA LEU A 54 -4.45 1.70 -10.15
C LEU A 54 -5.58 2.72 -10.16
N ALA A 55 -5.29 4.00 -9.88
CA ALA A 55 -6.28 5.08 -9.90
C ALA A 55 -7.00 5.16 -11.25
N ALA A 56 -6.23 5.17 -12.35
CA ALA A 56 -6.80 5.24 -13.70
C ALA A 56 -7.70 4.03 -14.01
N ARG A 57 -7.26 2.81 -13.66
CA ARG A 57 -8.00 1.59 -13.96
C ARG A 57 -9.24 1.41 -13.06
N LEU A 58 -9.13 1.70 -11.77
CA LEU A 58 -10.26 1.65 -10.84
C LEU A 58 -11.30 2.73 -11.15
N GLY A 59 -10.86 3.95 -11.48
CA GLY A 59 -11.76 5.02 -11.91
C GLY A 59 -12.50 4.67 -13.21
N ALA A 60 -11.82 4.08 -14.19
CA ALA A 60 -12.45 3.60 -15.43
C ALA A 60 -13.48 2.47 -15.20
N LEU A 61 -13.28 1.65 -14.15
CA LEU A 61 -14.24 0.62 -13.74
C LEU A 61 -15.46 1.20 -12.97
N GLY A 62 -15.42 2.50 -12.64
CA GLY A 62 -16.50 3.18 -11.93
C GLY A 62 -16.35 3.20 -10.41
N ALA A 63 -15.15 2.96 -9.89
CA ALA A 63 -14.90 3.16 -8.47
C ALA A 63 -15.14 4.62 -8.07
N ARG A 64 -15.89 4.83 -7.00
CA ARG A 64 -16.21 6.15 -6.46
C ARG A 64 -15.20 6.64 -5.43
N TYR A 65 -14.64 5.69 -4.69
CA TYR A 65 -13.56 5.95 -3.74
C TYR A 65 -12.62 4.74 -3.70
N ALA A 66 -11.32 4.97 -3.67
CA ALA A 66 -10.36 3.90 -3.50
C ALA A 66 -9.11 4.41 -2.77
N THR A 67 -8.50 3.53 -1.97
CA THR A 67 -7.24 3.79 -1.28
C THR A 67 -6.28 2.60 -1.42
N LEU A 68 -4.99 2.91 -1.49
CA LEU A 68 -3.90 1.95 -1.30
C LEU A 68 -3.44 2.08 0.15
N PHE A 69 -3.43 0.99 0.91
CA PHE A 69 -3.05 1.01 2.31
C PHE A 69 -2.05 -0.09 2.64
N GLY A 70 -1.82 -0.40 3.92
CA GLY A 70 -0.91 -1.45 4.33
C GLY A 70 0.56 -1.14 4.10
N SER A 71 1.37 -2.19 3.92
CA SER A 71 2.83 -2.10 3.89
C SER A 71 3.37 -1.34 2.67
N ILE A 72 2.69 -1.42 1.53
CA ILE A 72 3.10 -0.71 0.30
C ILE A 72 2.90 0.79 0.47
N ALA A 73 1.74 1.23 0.97
CA ALA A 73 1.48 2.63 1.25
C ALA A 73 2.41 3.21 2.33
N ALA A 74 2.80 2.40 3.31
CA ALA A 74 3.72 2.79 4.38
C ALA A 74 5.20 2.78 3.95
N GLY A 75 5.54 2.34 2.73
CA GLY A 75 6.92 2.21 2.26
C GLY A 75 7.74 1.11 2.99
N THR A 76 7.07 0.16 3.65
CA THR A 76 7.69 -0.94 4.40
C THR A 76 7.52 -2.30 3.73
N ALA A 77 6.94 -2.32 2.52
CA ALA A 77 6.67 -3.53 1.76
C ALA A 77 7.95 -4.27 1.40
N ARG A 78 7.87 -5.60 1.39
CA ARG A 78 8.85 -6.51 0.81
C ARG A 78 8.46 -6.85 -0.64
N SER A 79 9.37 -7.49 -1.36
CA SER A 79 9.12 -7.91 -2.75
C SER A 79 7.95 -8.90 -2.90
N ASP A 80 7.65 -9.65 -1.85
CA ASP A 80 6.58 -10.65 -1.76
C ASP A 80 5.33 -10.16 -1.01
N SER A 81 5.28 -8.88 -0.60
CA SER A 81 4.12 -8.34 0.11
C SER A 81 2.89 -8.26 -0.79
N ASP A 82 1.73 -8.61 -0.24
CA ASP A 82 0.44 -8.41 -0.87
C ASP A 82 0.15 -6.91 -1.06
N ILE A 83 -0.72 -6.62 -2.00
CA ILE A 83 -1.21 -5.26 -2.20
C ILE A 83 -2.58 -5.10 -1.53
N ASP A 84 -2.63 -4.19 -0.55
CA ASP A 84 -3.84 -3.87 0.20
C ASP A 84 -4.57 -2.70 -0.47
N VAL A 85 -5.74 -2.96 -1.07
CA VAL A 85 -6.57 -1.94 -1.74
C VAL A 85 -7.97 -1.97 -1.18
N ALA A 86 -8.49 -0.80 -0.85
CA ALA A 86 -9.88 -0.64 -0.45
C ALA A 86 -10.65 0.16 -1.50
N VAL A 87 -11.86 -0.30 -1.85
CA VAL A 87 -12.65 0.31 -2.93
C VAL A 87 -14.12 0.43 -2.50
N SER A 88 -14.76 1.53 -2.93
CA SER A 88 -16.20 1.76 -2.84
C SER A 88 -16.76 2.03 -4.23
N PHE A 89 -17.85 1.36 -4.56
CA PHE A 89 -18.67 1.65 -5.74
C PHE A 89 -19.99 2.34 -5.36
N GLY A 90 -20.16 2.71 -4.08
CA GLY A 90 -21.39 3.31 -3.56
C GLY A 90 -22.43 2.29 -3.09
N ASN A 91 -22.24 1.01 -3.40
CA ASN A 91 -23.00 -0.14 -2.94
C ASN A 91 -22.05 -1.31 -2.70
N PRO A 92 -22.42 -2.29 -1.84
CA PRO A 92 -21.65 -3.52 -1.65
C PRO A 92 -21.33 -4.21 -2.97
N MET A 93 -20.09 -4.70 -3.11
CA MET A 93 -19.67 -5.38 -4.34
C MET A 93 -20.35 -6.75 -4.48
N SER A 94 -20.86 -7.04 -5.70
CA SER A 94 -21.20 -8.41 -6.06
C SER A 94 -19.94 -9.29 -6.17
N SER A 95 -20.11 -10.61 -6.13
CA SER A 95 -19.02 -11.57 -6.31
C SER A 95 -18.27 -11.35 -7.63
N ASP A 96 -19.01 -11.09 -8.73
CA ASP A 96 -18.45 -10.89 -10.06
C ASP A 96 -17.63 -9.58 -10.12
N LEU A 97 -18.15 -8.50 -9.53
CA LEU A 97 -17.43 -7.23 -9.47
C LEU A 97 -16.17 -7.36 -8.61
N ARG A 98 -16.26 -8.05 -7.46
CA ARG A 98 -15.10 -8.33 -6.60
C ARG A 98 -14.01 -9.09 -7.36
N ALA A 99 -14.39 -10.15 -8.10
CA ALA A 99 -13.44 -10.93 -8.89
C ALA A 99 -12.78 -10.07 -10.00
N ALA A 100 -13.58 -9.24 -10.70
CA ALA A 100 -13.07 -8.33 -11.72
C ALA A 100 -12.08 -7.29 -11.14
N VAL A 101 -12.37 -6.72 -9.96
CA VAL A 101 -11.50 -5.77 -9.29
C VAL A 101 -10.19 -6.43 -8.85
N ILE A 102 -10.25 -7.63 -8.25
CA ILE A 102 -9.06 -8.39 -7.86
C ILE A 102 -8.18 -8.68 -9.08
N GLY A 103 -8.78 -9.18 -10.16
CA GLY A 103 -8.06 -9.46 -11.42
C GLY A 103 -7.38 -8.21 -11.98
N LEU A 104 -8.10 -7.09 -12.04
CA LEU A 104 -7.56 -5.81 -12.49
C LEU A 104 -6.37 -5.34 -11.65
N ILE A 105 -6.48 -5.40 -10.33
CA ILE A 105 -5.42 -4.97 -9.42
C ILE A 105 -4.20 -5.90 -9.55
N ALA A 106 -4.43 -7.22 -9.60
CA ALA A 106 -3.37 -8.21 -9.76
C ALA A 106 -2.60 -8.01 -11.07
N ASP A 107 -3.30 -7.75 -12.18
CA ASP A 107 -2.69 -7.46 -13.50
C ASP A 107 -1.82 -6.20 -13.46
N VAL A 108 -2.26 -5.16 -12.75
CA VAL A 108 -1.52 -3.89 -12.63
C VAL A 108 -0.33 -4.02 -11.69
N ALA A 109 -0.50 -4.72 -10.57
CA ALA A 109 0.49 -4.79 -9.50
C ALA A 109 1.47 -5.96 -9.65
N GLY A 110 1.09 -7.03 -10.37
CA GLY A 110 1.88 -8.26 -10.48
C GLY A 110 2.04 -9.00 -9.13
N ARG A 111 1.08 -8.85 -8.21
CA ARG A 111 1.14 -9.33 -6.82
C ARG A 111 -0.21 -9.84 -6.35
N PRO A 112 -0.24 -10.70 -5.29
CA PRO A 112 -1.47 -11.04 -4.61
C PRO A 112 -2.18 -9.79 -4.07
N VAL A 113 -3.50 -9.85 -4.02
CA VAL A 113 -4.36 -8.70 -3.70
C VAL A 113 -5.19 -9.00 -2.46
N ASP A 114 -5.09 -8.14 -1.46
CA ASP A 114 -6.06 -8.07 -0.36
C ASP A 114 -7.04 -6.92 -0.63
N LEU A 115 -8.27 -7.28 -1.00
CA LEU A 115 -9.31 -6.34 -1.40
C LEU A 115 -10.35 -6.14 -0.30
N VAL A 116 -10.47 -4.90 0.16
CA VAL A 116 -11.49 -4.46 1.10
C VAL A 116 -12.62 -3.72 0.38
N ASP A 117 -13.86 -4.19 0.58
CA ASP A 117 -15.07 -3.47 0.17
C ASP A 117 -15.42 -2.43 1.25
N LEU A 118 -15.23 -1.15 0.93
CA LEU A 118 -15.48 -0.06 1.88
C LEU A 118 -16.96 0.07 2.28
N GLU A 119 -17.90 -0.46 1.50
CA GLU A 119 -19.30 -0.43 1.88
C GLU A 119 -19.62 -1.38 3.04
N ASN A 120 -18.89 -2.49 3.12
CA ASN A 120 -19.04 -3.51 4.16
C ASN A 120 -17.94 -3.46 5.24
N ALA A 121 -16.91 -2.62 5.06
CA ALA A 121 -15.84 -2.52 6.02
C ALA A 121 -16.27 -1.74 7.27
N GLU A 122 -15.84 -2.23 8.45
CA GLU A 122 -16.18 -1.68 9.76
C GLU A 122 -14.93 -1.59 10.64
N GLY A 123 -15.02 -0.83 11.72
CA GLY A 123 -14.01 -0.76 12.77
C GLY A 123 -12.59 -0.54 12.26
N LEU A 124 -11.65 -1.36 12.73
CA LEU A 124 -10.23 -1.15 12.49
C LEU A 124 -9.83 -1.27 11.01
N ILE A 125 -10.46 -2.18 10.25
CA ILE A 125 -10.11 -2.35 8.83
C ILE A 125 -10.53 -1.13 8.01
N PHE A 126 -11.71 -0.57 8.31
CA PHE A 126 -12.17 0.67 7.68
C PHE A 126 -11.22 1.85 7.99
N LEU A 127 -10.83 2.02 9.25
CA LEU A 127 -9.90 3.10 9.65
C LEU A 127 -8.53 2.95 8.98
N ARG A 128 -7.99 1.73 8.91
CA ARG A 128 -6.73 1.46 8.22
C ARG A 128 -6.81 1.78 6.73
N ALA A 129 -7.90 1.39 6.10
CA ALA A 129 -8.12 1.63 4.68
C ALA A 129 -8.19 3.14 4.39
N LEU A 130 -8.95 3.90 5.19
CA LEU A 130 -9.05 5.36 5.00
C LEU A 130 -7.74 6.10 5.31
N GLY A 131 -6.90 5.58 6.19
CA GLY A 131 -5.56 6.14 6.48
C GLY A 131 -4.52 5.90 5.38
N GLY A 132 -4.87 5.20 4.31
CA GLY A 132 -4.01 4.93 3.17
C GLY A 132 -3.87 6.11 2.21
N THR A 133 -3.17 5.86 1.10
CA THR A 133 -3.04 6.81 -0.01
C THR A 133 -4.31 6.80 -0.84
N GLU A 134 -5.00 7.93 -0.99
CA GLU A 134 -6.18 8.06 -1.84
C GLU A 134 -5.81 7.87 -3.31
N LEU A 135 -6.43 6.90 -3.97
CA LEU A 135 -6.28 6.60 -5.39
C LEU A 135 -7.38 7.25 -6.22
N VAL A 136 -8.63 7.11 -5.77
CA VAL A 136 -9.83 7.59 -6.46
C VAL A 136 -10.73 8.30 -5.47
N CYS A 137 -11.27 9.46 -5.86
CA CYS A 137 -12.37 10.14 -5.20
C CYS A 137 -13.18 10.87 -6.27
N ASP A 138 -14.36 10.36 -6.59
CA ASP A 138 -15.21 10.87 -7.68
C ASP A 138 -15.82 12.24 -7.36
N SER A 139 -16.00 12.57 -6.09
CA SER A 139 -16.66 13.80 -5.67
C SER A 139 -16.35 14.19 -4.22
N PRO A 140 -16.47 15.49 -3.87
CA PRO A 140 -16.39 15.92 -2.48
C PRO A 140 -17.45 15.26 -1.57
N GLN A 141 -18.62 14.96 -2.12
CA GLN A 141 -19.69 14.27 -1.39
C GLN A 141 -19.29 12.85 -1.00
N THR A 142 -18.64 12.11 -1.91
CA THR A 142 -18.10 10.78 -1.63
C THR A 142 -17.05 10.84 -0.53
N ARG A 143 -16.13 11.80 -0.60
CA ARG A 143 -15.13 12.00 0.46
C ARG A 143 -15.78 12.30 1.82
N SER A 144 -16.75 13.22 1.86
CA SER A 144 -17.48 13.55 3.08
C SER A 144 -18.20 12.35 3.67
N ARG A 145 -18.81 11.52 2.82
CA ARG A 145 -19.46 10.26 3.24
C ARG A 145 -18.46 9.30 3.89
N MET A 146 -17.29 9.11 3.30
CA MET A 146 -16.25 8.24 3.87
C MET A 146 -15.72 8.78 5.21
N LEU A 147 -15.41 10.05 5.28
CA LEU A 147 -14.93 10.68 6.51
C LEU A 147 -15.98 10.67 7.62
N GLY A 148 -17.26 10.85 7.29
CA GLY A 148 -18.37 10.78 8.25
C GLY A 148 -18.54 9.42 8.92
N ARG A 149 -18.00 8.34 8.36
CA ARG A 149 -18.04 7.00 8.97
C ARG A 149 -16.89 6.76 9.98
N ILE A 150 -15.90 7.63 10.06
CA ILE A 150 -14.74 7.45 10.94
C ILE A 150 -15.16 7.35 12.40
N SER A 151 -16.01 8.26 12.87
CA SER A 151 -16.45 8.28 14.29
C SER A 151 -17.17 6.98 14.68
N VAL A 152 -18.01 6.44 13.79
CA VAL A 152 -18.69 5.16 14.01
C VAL A 152 -17.67 4.03 14.09
N ALA A 153 -16.72 3.97 13.18
CA ALA A 153 -15.67 2.95 13.18
C ALA A 153 -14.74 3.04 14.42
N GLU A 154 -14.47 4.25 14.90
CA GLU A 154 -13.72 4.45 16.14
C GLU A 154 -14.49 3.92 17.37
N ASP A 155 -15.78 4.21 17.44
CA ASP A 155 -16.64 3.70 18.52
C ASP A 155 -16.74 2.17 18.51
N GLU A 156 -16.82 1.55 17.33
CA GLU A 156 -16.78 0.09 17.17
C GLU A 156 -15.46 -0.50 17.71
N VAL A 157 -14.32 0.11 17.38
CA VAL A 157 -13.01 -0.33 17.87
C VAL A 157 -12.92 -0.20 19.39
N LEU A 158 -13.41 0.89 19.97
CA LEU A 158 -13.40 1.10 21.42
C LEU A 158 -14.29 0.07 22.12
N SER A 159 -15.48 -0.17 21.60
CA SER A 159 -16.42 -1.17 22.11
C SER A 159 -15.85 -2.59 22.05
N ALA A 160 -15.23 -2.98 20.94
CA ALA A 160 -14.59 -4.28 20.79
C ALA A 160 -13.43 -4.47 21.78
N ARG A 161 -12.62 -3.43 22.00
CA ARG A 161 -11.53 -3.44 23.00
C ARG A 161 -12.04 -3.57 24.42
N ALA A 162 -13.13 -2.87 24.76
CA ALA A 162 -13.76 -2.95 26.07
C ALA A 162 -14.31 -4.37 26.34
N ALA A 163 -15.02 -4.95 25.37
CA ALA A 163 -15.53 -6.32 25.44
C ALA A 163 -14.42 -7.36 25.62
N SER A 164 -13.32 -7.24 24.84
CA SER A 164 -12.15 -8.11 24.96
C SER A 164 -11.49 -8.02 26.34
N ARG A 165 -11.39 -6.80 26.89
CA ARG A 165 -10.86 -6.60 28.25
C ARG A 165 -11.74 -7.24 29.32
N ALA A 166 -13.06 -7.08 29.22
CA ALA A 166 -14.02 -7.68 30.16
C ALA A 166 -13.99 -9.22 30.14
N LEU A 167 -13.86 -9.82 28.94
CA LEU A 167 -13.69 -11.27 28.78
C LEU A 167 -12.39 -11.77 29.44
N ARG A 168 -11.28 -11.08 29.24
CA ARG A 168 -9.99 -11.44 29.87
C ARG A 168 -10.10 -11.41 31.40
N THR A 169 -10.73 -10.38 31.97
CA THR A 169 -10.92 -10.30 33.43
C THR A 169 -11.74 -11.48 33.96
N LYS A 170 -12.79 -11.93 33.22
CA LYS A 170 -13.60 -13.08 33.62
C LYS A 170 -12.91 -14.44 33.50
N LEU A 171 -11.92 -14.57 32.61
CA LEU A 171 -11.23 -15.85 32.39
C LEU A 171 -10.04 -16.05 33.34
N PHE A 172 -9.54 -14.99 33.96
CA PHE A 172 -8.35 -15.01 34.81
C PHE A 172 -8.61 -14.51 36.24
N SER A 173 -9.88 -14.36 36.64
CA SER A 173 -10.36 -14.19 38.03
C SER A 173 -10.95 -15.50 38.56
#